data_49e88cfc3274c8833c6a02af29529cef
#
_entry.id   49e88cfc3274c8833c6a02af29529cef
#
_cell.length_a   1.000
_cell.length_b   1.000
_cell.length_c   1.000
_cell.angle_alpha   90.00
_cell.angle_beta   90.00
_cell.angle_gamma   90.00
#
_symmetry.space_group_name_H-M   'P 1'
#
loop_
_entity.id
_entity.type
_entity.pdbx_description
1 polymer ?
#
loop_
_entity_poly.entity_id
_entity_poly.type
_entity_poly.pdbx_seq_one_letter_code
_entity_poly.pdbx_strand_id
1 'polypeptide(L)'
;MNTSSGATLNEQRTNVRWFPILFMVLIGTTINYLDRAVFGIARVGGMQEDLGLDAVQIGYLGAAFSLTYAFAQIPGGIFLDRFGTRVTYGLSLFSWSLFTAAQGIAGGFAAMFGYRLGMGLCEAPCFPANSRILATWFPQGERARANSVYAVGQYAGLAFLSVPLVWITSELGWRALFLIAGLGGMLFAFYFYGKYHEPNDSKIANQAELDYIEAGGGLAPKTARLKFNWKNLASVFRRRQILVASAAMFCGNTVLVFFLIDFINYLGSERDMQFLQAGIWGALPYIAAALGVLCGGQLSDYLLRRTGSANIGRKVPITLGFVMASVIVFAALVPKGTEGNMIVIAIMCVAFFGQGITYLGWTVISDVAPKELIGMSGGVFNFVTNLAGILTPILIGYILFYTTSYAAALVYVGSMPLIGALLYIFVLGDIKRLAV
;
A
#
# COMPACT_ATOMS: atom_id res chain seq x y z
N MET A 1 -14.90 -18.18 -40.48
CA MET A 1 -15.33 -16.85 -40.90
C MET A 1 -16.12 -16.22 -39.77
N ASN A 2 -15.52 -15.37 -38.94
CA ASN A 2 -16.16 -14.40 -38.06
C ASN A 2 -15.09 -13.57 -37.34
N THR A 3 -14.26 -12.86 -38.09
CA THR A 3 -13.25 -11.95 -37.58
C THR A 3 -13.70 -10.46 -37.63
N SER A 4 -14.90 -10.21 -38.15
CA SER A 4 -15.41 -8.84 -38.37
C SER A 4 -16.20 -8.26 -37.20
N SER A 5 -16.69 -9.06 -36.24
CA SER A 5 -17.49 -8.55 -35.12
C SER A 5 -16.65 -7.94 -33.97
N GLY A 6 -15.40 -8.35 -33.82
CA GLY A 6 -14.53 -7.86 -32.74
C GLY A 6 -13.99 -6.43 -32.95
N ALA A 7 -13.74 -6.05 -34.20
CA ALA A 7 -13.24 -4.71 -34.53
C ALA A 7 -14.34 -3.64 -34.42
N THR A 8 -15.55 -3.96 -34.82
CA THR A 8 -16.71 -3.04 -34.74
C THR A 8 -17.17 -2.78 -33.30
N LEU A 9 -17.09 -3.80 -32.41
CA LEU A 9 -17.40 -3.63 -30.98
C LEU A 9 -16.35 -2.77 -30.25
N ASN A 10 -15.12 -2.71 -30.75
CA ASN A 10 -14.06 -1.93 -30.12
C ASN A 10 -14.16 -0.43 -30.41
N GLU A 11 -14.65 -0.04 -31.56
CA GLU A 11 -14.86 1.37 -31.93
C GLU A 11 -16.04 2.03 -31.22
N GLN A 12 -16.99 1.26 -30.71
CA GLN A 12 -18.22 1.77 -30.06
C GLN A 12 -18.13 1.82 -28.52
N ARG A 13 -17.09 1.28 -27.90
CA ARG A 13 -16.96 1.23 -26.42
C ARG A 13 -16.65 2.59 -25.84
N THR A 14 -17.32 2.95 -24.74
CA THR A 14 -17.11 4.22 -24.02
C THR A 14 -15.82 4.25 -23.20
N ASN A 15 -15.20 3.09 -22.92
CA ASN A 15 -13.99 2.95 -22.10
C ASN A 15 -14.10 3.58 -20.70
N VAL A 16 -15.30 3.63 -20.15
CA VAL A 16 -15.61 4.18 -18.82
C VAL A 16 -14.80 3.49 -17.72
N ARG A 17 -14.49 2.20 -17.88
CA ARG A 17 -13.69 1.43 -16.92
C ARG A 17 -12.28 2.03 -16.71
N TRP A 18 -11.65 2.56 -17.76
CA TRP A 18 -10.34 3.22 -17.68
C TRP A 18 -10.47 4.65 -17.17
N PHE A 19 -11.44 5.39 -17.68
CA PHE A 19 -11.73 6.74 -17.26
C PHE A 19 -13.26 6.95 -17.31
N PRO A 20 -13.90 7.23 -16.18
CA PRO A 20 -13.39 7.70 -14.89
C PRO A 20 -13.17 6.63 -13.79
N ILE A 21 -13.58 5.37 -13.99
CA ILE A 21 -13.61 4.38 -12.88
C ILE A 21 -12.22 4.11 -12.30
N LEU A 22 -11.24 3.72 -13.12
CA LEU A 22 -9.88 3.47 -12.63
C LEU A 22 -9.24 4.73 -12.07
N PHE A 23 -9.57 5.90 -12.63
CA PHE A 23 -9.08 7.17 -12.11
C PHE A 23 -9.61 7.47 -10.71
N MET A 24 -10.88 7.16 -10.41
CA MET A 24 -11.43 7.27 -9.05
C MET A 24 -10.71 6.32 -8.08
N VAL A 25 -10.41 5.08 -8.49
CA VAL A 25 -9.63 4.13 -7.67
C VAL A 25 -8.20 4.63 -7.43
N LEU A 26 -7.57 5.19 -8.46
CA LEU A 26 -6.24 5.79 -8.37
C LEU A 26 -6.21 6.92 -7.33
N ILE A 27 -7.12 7.90 -7.44
CA ILE A 27 -7.19 9.03 -6.50
C ILE A 27 -7.49 8.52 -5.08
N GLY A 28 -8.48 7.63 -4.92
CA GLY A 28 -8.81 7.09 -3.60
C GLY A 28 -7.65 6.35 -2.96
N THR A 29 -6.85 5.61 -3.75
CA THR A 29 -5.64 4.95 -3.25
C THR A 29 -4.53 5.95 -2.94
N THR A 30 -4.41 7.02 -3.71
CA THR A 30 -3.48 8.12 -3.43
C THR A 30 -3.81 8.79 -2.10
N ILE A 31 -5.09 9.13 -1.85
CA ILE A 31 -5.55 9.71 -0.57
C ILE A 31 -5.25 8.75 0.58
N ASN A 32 -5.51 7.45 0.40
CA ASN A 32 -5.24 6.42 1.39
C ASN A 32 -3.77 6.41 1.87
N TYR A 33 -2.82 6.43 0.94
CA TYR A 33 -1.39 6.46 1.29
C TYR A 33 -0.91 7.82 1.78
N LEU A 34 -1.50 8.90 1.28
CA LEU A 34 -1.23 10.26 1.73
C LEU A 34 -1.62 10.43 3.20
N ASP A 35 -2.80 9.98 3.61
CA ASP A 35 -3.28 10.06 4.98
C ASP A 35 -2.37 9.30 5.97
N ARG A 36 -1.74 8.21 5.51
CA ARG A 36 -0.72 7.50 6.30
C ARG A 36 0.58 8.30 6.44
N ALA A 37 1.03 8.95 5.37
CA ALA A 37 2.27 9.71 5.35
C ALA A 37 2.16 11.07 6.08
N VAL A 38 0.98 11.67 6.13
CA VAL A 38 0.70 12.94 6.84
C VAL A 38 1.17 12.88 8.30
N PHE A 39 1.04 11.74 8.97
CA PHE A 39 1.52 11.58 10.35
C PHE A 39 3.05 11.74 10.46
N GLY A 40 3.82 11.16 9.56
CA GLY A 40 5.29 11.32 9.54
C GLY A 40 5.72 12.76 9.27
N ILE A 41 5.02 13.46 8.36
CA ILE A 41 5.28 14.88 8.04
C ILE A 41 4.90 15.78 9.22
N ALA A 42 3.72 15.56 9.82
CA ALA A 42 3.24 16.33 10.98
C ALA A 42 4.17 16.21 12.20
N ARG A 43 4.77 15.02 12.40
CA ARG A 43 5.74 14.77 13.46
C ARG A 43 6.89 15.77 13.41
N VAL A 44 7.53 15.92 12.24
CA VAL A 44 8.65 16.85 12.03
C VAL A 44 8.19 18.30 11.99
N GLY A 45 6.94 18.54 11.61
CA GLY A 45 6.31 19.85 11.57
C GLY A 45 5.85 20.40 12.93
N GLY A 46 6.38 19.86 14.04
CA GLY A 46 6.15 20.36 15.39
C GLY A 46 5.12 19.60 16.22
N MET A 47 4.41 18.60 15.63
CA MET A 47 3.39 17.82 16.38
C MET A 47 3.99 17.11 17.61
N GLN A 48 5.19 16.53 17.48
CA GLN A 48 5.83 15.78 18.54
C GLN A 48 6.14 16.68 19.74
N GLU A 49 6.63 17.88 19.48
CA GLU A 49 6.98 18.89 20.50
C GLU A 49 5.74 19.50 21.13
N ASP A 50 4.77 19.95 20.32
CA ASP A 50 3.51 20.55 20.78
C ASP A 50 2.69 19.64 21.71
N LEU A 51 2.71 18.33 21.44
CA LEU A 51 1.97 17.35 22.24
C LEU A 51 2.82 16.70 23.34
N GLY A 52 4.10 17.07 23.47
CA GLY A 52 5.04 16.55 24.47
C GLY A 52 5.26 15.03 24.35
N LEU A 53 5.36 14.51 23.11
CA LEU A 53 5.45 13.09 22.85
C LEU A 53 6.90 12.61 22.80
N ASP A 54 7.20 11.52 23.50
CA ASP A 54 8.46 10.82 23.36
C ASP A 54 8.50 9.87 22.14
N ALA A 55 9.69 9.33 21.84
CA ALA A 55 9.89 8.44 20.70
C ALA A 55 9.07 7.13 20.80
N VAL A 56 8.86 6.61 22.01
CA VAL A 56 8.08 5.40 22.26
C VAL A 56 6.59 5.66 22.00
N GLN A 57 6.08 6.80 22.47
CA GLN A 57 4.70 7.21 22.21
C GLN A 57 4.44 7.42 20.72
N ILE A 58 5.38 8.02 19.99
CA ILE A 58 5.31 8.12 18.51
C ILE A 58 5.25 6.74 17.88
N GLY A 59 6.05 5.79 18.37
CA GLY A 59 6.01 4.40 17.92
C GLY A 59 4.63 3.75 18.13
N TYR A 60 4.02 3.93 19.29
CA TYR A 60 2.66 3.45 19.55
C TYR A 60 1.60 4.14 18.69
N LEU A 61 1.72 5.44 18.46
CA LEU A 61 0.83 6.16 17.55
C LEU A 61 0.95 5.63 16.12
N GLY A 62 2.18 5.37 15.64
CA GLY A 62 2.42 4.72 14.35
C GLY A 62 1.74 3.36 14.24
N ALA A 63 1.86 2.54 15.29
CA ALA A 63 1.28 1.20 15.36
C ALA A 63 -0.25 1.19 15.48
N ALA A 64 -0.85 2.18 16.13
CA ALA A 64 -2.29 2.25 16.42
C ALA A 64 -3.15 2.09 15.16
N PHE A 65 -2.80 2.81 14.09
CA PHE A 65 -3.46 2.68 12.80
C PHE A 65 -3.42 1.23 12.28
N SER A 66 -2.23 0.64 12.20
CA SER A 66 -2.03 -0.69 11.65
C SER A 66 -2.69 -1.79 12.47
N LEU A 67 -2.80 -1.59 13.78
CA LEU A 67 -3.47 -2.52 14.68
C LEU A 67 -4.94 -2.71 14.29
N THR A 68 -5.71 -1.64 14.24
CA THR A 68 -7.14 -1.73 13.87
C THR A 68 -7.32 -2.06 12.39
N TYR A 69 -6.47 -1.52 11.51
CA TYR A 69 -6.49 -1.83 10.09
C TYR A 69 -6.35 -3.33 9.82
N ALA A 70 -5.38 -4.02 10.45
CA ALA A 70 -5.14 -5.44 10.24
C ALA A 70 -6.33 -6.29 10.68
N PHE A 71 -6.88 -6.05 11.87
CA PHE A 71 -8.02 -6.81 12.38
C PHE A 71 -9.35 -6.47 11.72
N ALA A 72 -9.52 -5.25 11.22
CA ALA A 72 -10.73 -4.81 10.55
C ALA A 72 -10.85 -5.28 9.08
N GLN A 73 -9.82 -5.91 8.50
CA GLN A 73 -9.87 -6.44 7.12
C GLN A 73 -11.02 -7.42 6.91
N ILE A 74 -11.24 -8.34 7.86
CA ILE A 74 -12.30 -9.36 7.77
C ILE A 74 -13.69 -8.72 7.95
N PRO A 75 -13.96 -7.96 9.01
CA PRO A 75 -15.22 -7.22 9.15
C PRO A 75 -15.51 -6.29 7.97
N GLY A 76 -14.46 -5.61 7.46
CA GLY A 76 -14.55 -4.71 6.31
C GLY A 76 -14.99 -5.44 5.03
N GLY A 77 -14.46 -6.63 4.79
CA GLY A 77 -14.89 -7.50 3.70
C GLY A 77 -16.36 -7.93 3.82
N ILE A 78 -16.81 -8.29 5.02
CA ILE A 78 -18.21 -8.64 5.29
C ILE A 78 -19.12 -7.42 5.06
N PHE A 79 -18.70 -6.24 5.50
CA PHE A 79 -19.43 -4.99 5.28
C PHE A 79 -19.55 -4.68 3.79
N LEU A 80 -18.46 -4.84 3.02
CA LEU A 80 -18.44 -4.69 1.58
C LEU A 80 -19.42 -5.64 0.88
N ASP A 81 -19.46 -6.88 1.32
CA ASP A 81 -20.37 -7.88 0.76
C ASP A 81 -21.85 -7.58 1.03
N ARG A 82 -22.15 -7.00 2.18
CA ARG A 82 -23.52 -6.68 2.58
C ARG A 82 -24.05 -5.42 1.91
N PHE A 83 -23.25 -4.35 1.86
CA PHE A 83 -23.71 -3.01 1.45
C PHE A 83 -23.26 -2.61 0.03
N GLY A 84 -22.39 -3.42 -0.60
CA GLY A 84 -21.85 -3.14 -1.94
C GLY A 84 -20.73 -2.11 -1.94
N THR A 85 -20.09 -1.96 -3.11
CA THR A 85 -18.87 -1.16 -3.23
C THR A 85 -19.11 0.34 -3.02
N ARG A 86 -20.15 0.88 -3.64
CA ARG A 86 -20.46 2.32 -3.59
C ARG A 86 -20.62 2.85 -2.18
N VAL A 87 -21.44 2.17 -1.39
CA VAL A 87 -21.72 2.57 0.01
C VAL A 87 -20.49 2.34 0.88
N THR A 88 -19.90 1.14 0.79
CA THR A 88 -18.75 0.76 1.62
C THR A 88 -17.56 1.67 1.39
N TYR A 89 -17.17 1.87 0.14
CA TYR A 89 -16.02 2.72 -0.19
C TYR A 89 -16.25 4.18 0.19
N GLY A 90 -17.42 4.73 -0.17
CA GLY A 90 -17.77 6.11 0.14
C GLY A 90 -17.80 6.38 1.64
N LEU A 91 -18.46 5.50 2.42
CA LEU A 91 -18.54 5.62 3.88
C LEU A 91 -17.17 5.42 4.54
N SER A 92 -16.40 4.42 4.10
CA SER A 92 -15.05 4.19 4.60
C SER A 92 -14.17 5.40 4.37
N LEU A 93 -14.13 5.90 3.13
CA LEU A 93 -13.33 7.07 2.74
C LEU A 93 -13.72 8.32 3.54
N PHE A 94 -15.02 8.60 3.67
CA PHE A 94 -15.49 9.70 4.50
C PHE A 94 -15.04 9.55 5.96
N SER A 95 -15.25 8.37 6.54
CA SER A 95 -15.00 8.15 7.97
C SER A 95 -13.50 8.17 8.30
N TRP A 96 -12.63 7.53 7.50
CA TRP A 96 -11.19 7.62 7.79
C TRP A 96 -10.66 9.04 7.59
N SER A 97 -11.14 9.77 6.57
CA SER A 97 -10.75 11.17 6.34
C SER A 97 -11.24 12.08 7.46
N LEU A 98 -12.41 11.80 8.05
CA LEU A 98 -12.87 12.48 9.26
C LEU A 98 -11.92 12.24 10.44
N PHE A 99 -11.47 10.99 10.65
CA PHE A 99 -10.45 10.70 11.67
C PHE A 99 -9.10 11.32 11.33
N THR A 100 -8.73 11.44 10.05
CA THR A 100 -7.54 12.20 9.63
C THR A 100 -7.68 13.65 10.04
N ALA A 101 -8.79 14.33 9.72
CA ALA A 101 -9.03 15.72 10.15
C ALA A 101 -9.04 15.87 11.67
N ALA A 102 -9.66 14.92 12.39
CA ALA A 102 -9.73 14.94 13.86
C ALA A 102 -8.35 14.90 14.52
N GLN A 103 -7.33 14.29 13.89
CA GLN A 103 -5.95 14.35 14.40
C GLN A 103 -5.44 15.80 14.52
N GLY A 104 -5.90 16.71 13.64
CA GLY A 104 -5.54 18.13 13.70
C GLY A 104 -6.02 18.88 14.94
N ILE A 105 -7.03 18.38 15.65
CA ILE A 105 -7.54 18.95 16.90
C ILE A 105 -7.12 18.14 18.12
N ALA A 106 -6.22 17.16 17.97
CA ALA A 106 -5.74 16.37 19.11
C ALA A 106 -5.00 17.26 20.13
N GLY A 107 -5.35 17.08 21.40
CA GLY A 107 -4.72 17.80 22.53
C GLY A 107 -3.68 16.97 23.29
N GLY A 108 -3.34 15.74 22.83
CA GLY A 108 -2.35 14.88 23.48
C GLY A 108 -2.39 13.45 22.94
N PHE A 109 -1.56 12.59 23.56
CA PHE A 109 -1.37 11.19 23.15
C PHE A 109 -2.68 10.41 23.03
N ALA A 110 -3.53 10.44 24.06
CA ALA A 110 -4.75 9.60 24.10
C ALA A 110 -5.73 9.94 22.97
N ALA A 111 -5.94 11.24 22.68
CA ALA A 111 -6.81 11.67 21.58
C ALA A 111 -6.22 11.25 20.23
N MET A 112 -4.92 11.50 20.00
CA MET A 112 -4.23 11.11 18.77
C MET A 112 -4.30 9.59 18.57
N PHE A 113 -4.05 8.81 19.63
CA PHE A 113 -4.11 7.35 19.59
C PHE A 113 -5.51 6.85 19.21
N GLY A 114 -6.55 7.41 19.83
CA GLY A 114 -7.94 7.08 19.52
C GLY A 114 -8.31 7.40 18.06
N TYR A 115 -7.91 8.57 17.55
CA TYR A 115 -8.16 8.95 16.16
C TYR A 115 -7.44 8.05 15.17
N ARG A 116 -6.20 7.63 15.46
CA ARG A 116 -5.47 6.68 14.61
C ARG A 116 -6.07 5.27 14.62
N LEU A 117 -6.58 4.80 15.78
CA LEU A 117 -7.35 3.56 15.83
C LEU A 117 -8.61 3.64 14.96
N GLY A 118 -9.37 4.73 15.09
CA GLY A 118 -10.58 4.98 14.29
C GLY A 118 -10.28 5.04 12.79
N MET A 119 -9.20 5.72 12.42
CA MET A 119 -8.74 5.82 11.04
C MET A 119 -8.46 4.42 10.45
N GLY A 120 -7.66 3.59 11.14
CA GLY A 120 -7.32 2.24 10.68
C GLY A 120 -8.54 1.33 10.54
N LEU A 121 -9.48 1.41 11.50
CA LEU A 121 -10.74 0.67 11.45
C LEU A 121 -11.56 1.02 10.20
N CYS A 122 -11.71 2.30 9.92
CA CYS A 122 -12.53 2.80 8.83
C CYS A 122 -11.88 2.61 7.45
N GLU A 123 -10.54 2.61 7.37
CA GLU A 123 -9.80 2.47 6.12
C GLU A 123 -9.71 1.01 5.62
N ALA A 124 -9.86 0.03 6.51
CA ALA A 124 -9.67 -1.39 6.21
C ALA A 124 -10.49 -1.91 5.00
N PRO A 125 -11.73 -1.50 4.72
CA PRO A 125 -12.48 -1.97 3.57
C PRO A 125 -11.98 -1.47 2.21
N CYS A 126 -11.08 -0.48 2.16
CA CYS A 126 -10.64 0.19 0.93
C CYS A 126 -10.02 -0.77 -0.10
N PHE A 127 -9.02 -1.55 0.29
CA PHE A 127 -8.36 -2.48 -0.64
C PHE A 127 -9.24 -3.64 -1.12
N PRO A 128 -10.04 -4.30 -0.26
CA PRO A 128 -11.07 -5.22 -0.72
C PRO A 128 -12.03 -4.58 -1.72
N ALA A 129 -12.45 -3.34 -1.49
CA ALA A 129 -13.34 -2.62 -2.40
C ALA A 129 -12.66 -2.29 -3.74
N ASN A 130 -11.39 -1.86 -3.75
CA ASN A 130 -10.61 -1.68 -4.98
C ASN A 130 -10.54 -2.97 -5.78
N SER A 131 -10.21 -4.10 -5.14
CA SER A 131 -10.16 -5.39 -5.79
C SER A 131 -11.51 -5.78 -6.40
N ARG A 132 -12.62 -5.48 -5.71
CA ARG A 132 -13.97 -5.72 -6.22
C ARG A 132 -14.30 -4.82 -7.41
N ILE A 133 -13.95 -3.53 -7.37
CA ILE A 133 -14.13 -2.61 -8.51
C ILE A 133 -13.41 -3.15 -9.74
N LEU A 134 -12.15 -3.56 -9.60
CA LEU A 134 -11.41 -4.13 -10.72
C LEU A 134 -12.00 -5.44 -11.23
N ALA A 135 -12.48 -6.30 -10.33
CA ALA A 135 -13.10 -7.57 -10.73
C ALA A 135 -14.43 -7.37 -11.46
N THR A 136 -15.19 -6.32 -11.13
CA THR A 136 -16.49 -6.05 -11.75
C THR A 136 -16.37 -5.24 -13.04
N TRP A 137 -15.49 -4.24 -13.08
CA TRP A 137 -15.35 -3.32 -14.20
C TRP A 137 -14.38 -3.78 -15.30
N PHE A 138 -13.47 -4.71 -14.99
CA PHE A 138 -12.43 -5.10 -15.96
C PHE A 138 -12.52 -6.57 -16.35
N PRO A 139 -12.42 -6.86 -17.68
CA PRO A 139 -12.16 -8.21 -18.17
C PRO A 139 -10.90 -8.80 -17.53
N GLN A 140 -10.86 -10.13 -17.38
CA GLN A 140 -9.71 -10.81 -16.75
C GLN A 140 -8.37 -10.45 -17.40
N GLY A 141 -8.33 -10.30 -18.72
CA GLY A 141 -7.12 -9.94 -19.46
C GLY A 141 -6.59 -8.53 -19.20
N GLU A 142 -7.43 -7.60 -18.68
CA GLU A 142 -7.06 -6.22 -18.41
C GLU A 142 -6.82 -5.94 -16.91
N ARG A 143 -7.25 -6.83 -16.01
CA ARG A 143 -7.16 -6.62 -14.54
C ARG A 143 -5.74 -6.40 -14.05
N ALA A 144 -4.76 -7.13 -14.58
CA ALA A 144 -3.37 -6.98 -14.17
C ALA A 144 -2.85 -5.58 -14.50
N ARG A 145 -3.16 -5.06 -15.69
CA ARG A 145 -2.79 -3.70 -16.09
C ARG A 145 -3.51 -2.65 -15.24
N ALA A 146 -4.80 -2.79 -14.99
CA ALA A 146 -5.55 -1.88 -14.13
C ALA A 146 -5.03 -1.88 -12.69
N ASN A 147 -4.69 -3.07 -12.16
CA ASN A 147 -4.07 -3.20 -10.84
C ASN A 147 -2.72 -2.49 -10.76
N SER A 148 -1.87 -2.60 -11.79
CA SER A 148 -0.58 -1.90 -11.83
C SER A 148 -0.75 -0.38 -11.85
N VAL A 149 -1.75 0.14 -12.56
CA VAL A 149 -2.01 1.59 -12.63
C VAL A 149 -2.34 2.16 -11.25
N TYR A 150 -3.26 1.55 -10.50
CA TYR A 150 -3.57 2.10 -9.19
C TYR A 150 -2.46 1.81 -8.15
N ALA A 151 -1.73 0.70 -8.29
CA ALA A 151 -0.58 0.41 -7.42
C ALA A 151 0.54 1.46 -7.56
N VAL A 152 0.79 1.94 -8.78
CA VAL A 152 1.71 3.07 -9.00
C VAL A 152 1.21 4.33 -8.29
N GLY A 153 -0.11 4.55 -8.22
CA GLY A 153 -0.71 5.68 -7.51
C GLY A 153 -0.34 5.77 -6.03
N GLN A 154 -0.06 4.64 -5.37
CA GLN A 154 0.39 4.60 -3.97
C GLN A 154 1.69 5.40 -3.77
N TYR A 155 2.66 5.22 -4.66
CA TYR A 155 3.96 5.85 -4.57
C TYR A 155 4.02 7.19 -5.30
N ALA A 156 3.44 7.26 -6.51
CA ALA A 156 3.42 8.49 -7.30
C ALA A 156 2.65 9.61 -6.59
N GLY A 157 1.52 9.27 -5.95
CA GLY A 157 0.78 10.22 -5.13
C GLY A 157 1.63 10.81 -4.01
N LEU A 158 2.36 9.98 -3.27
CA LEU A 158 3.30 10.43 -2.23
C LEU A 158 4.44 11.28 -2.80
N ALA A 159 5.01 10.89 -3.95
CA ALA A 159 6.09 11.63 -4.59
C ALA A 159 5.67 13.05 -4.95
N PHE A 160 4.50 13.22 -5.59
CA PHE A 160 4.03 14.53 -6.04
C PHE A 160 3.42 15.38 -4.92
N LEU A 161 2.81 14.77 -3.92
CA LEU A 161 2.09 15.49 -2.87
C LEU A 161 2.95 15.73 -1.62
N SER A 162 4.07 15.04 -1.42
CA SER A 162 4.95 15.28 -0.27
C SER A 162 5.42 16.73 -0.17
N VAL A 163 5.82 17.34 -1.28
CA VAL A 163 6.29 18.72 -1.31
C VAL A 163 5.18 19.72 -0.90
N PRO A 164 3.98 19.71 -1.52
CA PRO A 164 2.85 20.53 -1.05
C PRO A 164 2.48 20.29 0.41
N LEU A 165 2.52 19.04 0.90
CA LEU A 165 2.18 18.74 2.30
C LEU A 165 3.22 19.31 3.28
N VAL A 166 4.51 19.18 2.95
CA VAL A 166 5.57 19.79 3.75
C VAL A 166 5.45 21.32 3.74
N TRP A 167 5.15 21.92 2.58
CA TRP A 167 4.93 23.36 2.47
C TRP A 167 3.72 23.83 3.30
N ILE A 168 2.58 23.13 3.23
CA ILE A 168 1.41 23.41 4.08
C ILE A 168 1.80 23.35 5.55
N THR A 169 2.60 22.36 5.94
CA THR A 169 3.02 22.19 7.32
C THR A 169 3.94 23.30 7.77
N SER A 170 4.86 23.78 6.92
CA SER A 170 5.78 24.88 7.25
C SER A 170 5.08 26.22 7.39
N GLU A 171 4.04 26.49 6.58
CA GLU A 171 3.34 27.78 6.60
C GLU A 171 2.16 27.82 7.56
N LEU A 172 1.40 26.72 7.65
CA LEU A 172 0.14 26.68 8.39
C LEU A 172 0.18 25.78 9.64
N GLY A 173 1.29 25.06 9.83
CA GLY A 173 1.49 24.13 10.93
C GLY A 173 0.85 22.76 10.73
N TRP A 174 1.23 21.80 11.57
CA TRP A 174 0.83 20.41 11.48
C TRP A 174 -0.68 20.18 11.67
N ARG A 175 -1.36 21.04 12.42
CA ARG A 175 -2.82 20.97 12.64
C ARG A 175 -3.58 21.20 11.35
N ALA A 176 -3.18 22.24 10.60
CA ALA A 176 -3.78 22.55 9.30
C ALA A 176 -3.53 21.45 8.26
N LEU A 177 -2.36 20.79 8.32
CA LEU A 177 -2.06 19.66 7.45
C LEU A 177 -3.11 18.53 7.58
N PHE A 178 -3.41 18.11 8.82
CA PHE A 178 -4.42 17.08 9.05
C PHE A 178 -5.83 17.54 8.63
N LEU A 179 -6.18 18.77 8.91
CA LEU A 179 -7.49 19.33 8.54
C LEU A 179 -7.65 19.39 7.02
N ILE A 180 -6.65 19.89 6.30
CA ILE A 180 -6.69 20.00 4.81
C ILE A 180 -6.72 18.63 4.18
N ALA A 181 -5.88 17.68 4.62
CA ALA A 181 -5.86 16.33 4.10
C ALA A 181 -7.21 15.62 4.33
N GLY A 182 -7.73 15.66 5.56
CA GLY A 182 -9.00 15.04 5.88
C GLY A 182 -10.20 15.69 5.16
N LEU A 183 -10.25 17.02 5.06
CA LEU A 183 -11.29 17.71 4.30
C LEU A 183 -11.24 17.33 2.81
N GLY A 184 -10.04 17.28 2.22
CA GLY A 184 -9.84 16.84 0.84
C GLY A 184 -10.37 15.42 0.61
N GLY A 185 -10.07 14.50 1.52
CA GLY A 185 -10.59 13.13 1.47
C GLY A 185 -12.10 13.04 1.63
N MET A 186 -12.70 13.80 2.55
CA MET A 186 -14.17 13.85 2.71
C MET A 186 -14.85 14.40 1.46
N LEU A 187 -14.32 15.45 0.83
CA LEU A 187 -14.85 15.98 -0.43
C LEU A 187 -14.78 14.94 -1.54
N PHE A 188 -13.67 14.22 -1.62
CA PHE A 188 -13.55 13.13 -2.59
C PHE A 188 -14.50 11.95 -2.27
N ALA A 189 -14.80 11.69 -1.01
CA ALA A 189 -15.78 10.68 -0.63
C ALA A 189 -17.18 11.01 -1.16
N PHE A 190 -17.61 12.25 -1.05
CA PHE A 190 -18.88 12.70 -1.64
C PHE A 190 -18.87 12.59 -3.17
N TYR A 191 -17.76 12.98 -3.81
CA TYR A 191 -17.61 12.84 -5.27
C TYR A 191 -17.71 11.37 -5.68
N PHE A 192 -16.96 10.48 -5.00
CA PHE A 192 -16.97 9.04 -5.26
C PHE A 192 -18.38 8.46 -5.09
N TYR A 193 -19.02 8.74 -3.97
CA TYR A 193 -20.38 8.26 -3.70
C TYR A 193 -21.40 8.74 -4.74
N GLY A 194 -21.27 9.97 -5.20
CA GLY A 194 -22.17 10.54 -6.23
C GLY A 194 -21.94 10.00 -7.64
N LYS A 195 -20.68 9.65 -7.99
CA LYS A 195 -20.30 9.31 -9.37
C LYS A 195 -20.06 7.82 -9.60
N TYR A 196 -19.64 7.08 -8.59
CA TYR A 196 -19.41 5.65 -8.74
C TYR A 196 -20.72 4.87 -8.74
N HIS A 197 -20.87 4.00 -9.74
CA HIS A 197 -21.95 3.01 -9.82
C HIS A 197 -21.35 1.68 -10.23
N GLU A 198 -22.03 0.58 -9.88
CA GLU A 198 -21.66 -0.74 -10.42
C GLU A 198 -21.94 -0.75 -11.94
N PRO A 199 -21.27 -1.61 -12.74
CA PRO A 199 -21.43 -1.60 -14.19
C PRO A 199 -22.89 -1.63 -14.65
N ASN A 200 -23.71 -2.48 -14.06
CA ASN A 200 -25.12 -2.64 -14.43
C ASN A 200 -26.01 -1.43 -14.08
N ASP A 201 -25.57 -0.58 -13.15
CA ASP A 201 -26.28 0.61 -12.71
C ASP A 201 -25.68 1.89 -13.32
N SER A 202 -24.67 1.73 -14.18
CA SER A 202 -23.95 2.85 -14.80
C SER A 202 -24.76 3.50 -15.89
N LYS A 203 -24.93 4.82 -15.81
CA LYS A 203 -25.61 5.63 -16.85
C LYS A 203 -24.66 6.07 -17.97
N ILE A 204 -23.36 5.85 -17.81
CA ILE A 204 -22.31 6.35 -18.72
C ILE A 204 -21.62 5.23 -19.52
N ALA A 205 -21.73 3.98 -19.08
CA ALA A 205 -21.29 2.83 -19.85
C ALA A 205 -22.35 2.46 -20.88
N ASN A 206 -21.94 2.31 -22.14
CA ASN A 206 -22.85 1.83 -23.19
C ASN A 206 -22.93 0.29 -23.18
N GLN A 207 -23.93 -0.27 -23.86
CA GLN A 207 -24.16 -1.71 -23.92
C GLN A 207 -22.94 -2.47 -24.47
N ALA A 208 -22.28 -1.91 -25.50
CA ALA A 208 -21.08 -2.52 -26.09
C ALA A 208 -19.91 -2.68 -25.09
N GLU A 209 -19.77 -1.75 -24.12
CA GLU A 209 -18.79 -1.86 -23.05
C GLU A 209 -19.21 -2.90 -22.01
N LEU A 210 -20.50 -2.94 -21.64
CA LEU A 210 -21.01 -3.93 -20.68
C LEU A 210 -20.85 -5.36 -21.24
N ASP A 211 -21.21 -5.57 -22.49
CA ASP A 211 -21.07 -6.86 -23.19
C ASP A 211 -19.59 -7.30 -23.26
N TYR A 212 -18.68 -6.35 -23.51
CA TYR A 212 -17.25 -6.62 -23.51
C TYR A 212 -16.72 -7.00 -22.12
N ILE A 213 -17.17 -6.32 -21.08
CA ILE A 213 -16.80 -6.62 -19.69
C ILE A 213 -17.30 -8.02 -19.33
N GLU A 214 -18.55 -8.34 -19.66
CA GLU A 214 -19.18 -9.63 -19.38
C GLU A 214 -18.49 -10.78 -20.13
N ALA A 215 -18.28 -10.63 -21.44
CA ALA A 215 -17.57 -11.61 -22.26
C ALA A 215 -16.13 -11.89 -21.76
N GLY A 216 -15.48 -10.89 -21.17
CA GLY A 216 -14.15 -11.00 -20.57
C GLY A 216 -14.13 -11.51 -19.13
N GLY A 217 -15.27 -11.94 -18.56
CA GLY A 217 -15.38 -12.47 -17.19
C GLY A 217 -15.37 -11.36 -16.13
N GLY A 218 -15.70 -10.12 -16.50
CA GLY A 218 -16.13 -9.06 -15.61
C GLY A 218 -17.61 -9.21 -15.25
N LEU A 219 -18.22 -8.14 -14.68
CA LEU A 219 -19.56 -8.19 -14.10
C LEU A 219 -19.64 -9.31 -13.06
N ALA A 220 -19.67 -8.96 -11.79
CA ALA A 220 -19.64 -9.97 -10.72
C ALA A 220 -20.72 -11.03 -10.98
N PRO A 221 -20.36 -12.29 -11.15
CA PRO A 221 -21.37 -13.33 -11.22
C PRO A 221 -22.19 -13.24 -9.93
N LYS A 222 -23.49 -13.40 -10.01
CA LYS A 222 -24.39 -13.65 -8.88
C LYS A 222 -24.05 -15.01 -8.20
N THR A 223 -22.79 -15.45 -8.31
CA THR A 223 -22.30 -16.73 -7.83
C THR A 223 -22.22 -16.75 -6.33
N ALA A 224 -22.65 -17.87 -5.76
CA ALA A 224 -22.69 -18.18 -4.36
C ALA A 224 -21.45 -17.67 -3.62
N ARG A 225 -21.65 -16.71 -2.73
CA ARG A 225 -20.63 -16.23 -1.80
C ARG A 225 -20.13 -17.44 -1.02
N LEU A 226 -18.85 -17.76 -1.14
CA LEU A 226 -18.26 -18.79 -0.27
C LEU A 226 -18.50 -18.33 1.17
N LYS A 227 -19.31 -19.09 1.90
CA LYS A 227 -19.53 -18.83 3.32
C LYS A 227 -18.18 -18.89 4.02
N PHE A 228 -17.82 -17.85 4.77
CA PHE A 228 -16.62 -17.83 5.58
C PHE A 228 -16.60 -19.10 6.46
N ASN A 229 -15.50 -19.84 6.41
CA ASN A 229 -15.32 -21.06 7.18
C ASN A 229 -13.96 -21.03 7.90
N TRP A 230 -14.01 -21.09 9.23
CA TRP A 230 -12.81 -21.13 10.08
C TRP A 230 -11.87 -22.30 9.75
N LYS A 231 -12.39 -23.44 9.31
CA LYS A 231 -11.56 -24.58 8.88
C LYS A 231 -10.72 -24.23 7.64
N ASN A 232 -11.30 -23.53 6.69
CA ASN A 232 -10.60 -23.07 5.49
C ASN A 232 -9.53 -22.04 5.85
N LEU A 233 -9.81 -21.09 6.74
CA LEU A 233 -8.83 -20.13 7.24
C LEU A 233 -7.67 -20.85 7.93
N ALA A 234 -7.94 -21.79 8.81
CA ALA A 234 -6.92 -22.60 9.49
C ALA A 234 -6.08 -23.41 8.47
N SER A 235 -6.69 -23.93 7.40
CA SER A 235 -5.99 -24.64 6.35
C SER A 235 -4.99 -23.73 5.61
N VAL A 236 -5.36 -22.48 5.32
CA VAL A 236 -4.48 -21.48 4.70
C VAL A 236 -3.30 -21.17 5.61
N PHE A 237 -3.52 -20.98 6.92
CA PHE A 237 -2.43 -20.75 7.89
C PHE A 237 -1.49 -21.96 8.07
N ARG A 238 -1.90 -23.17 7.65
CA ARG A 238 -1.01 -24.35 7.67
C ARG A 238 -0.19 -24.52 6.38
N ARG A 239 -0.45 -23.74 5.34
CA ARG A 239 0.26 -23.83 4.07
C ARG A 239 1.58 -23.08 4.12
N ARG A 240 2.69 -23.82 4.16
CA ARG A 240 4.06 -23.28 4.27
C ARG A 240 4.34 -22.18 3.27
N GLN A 241 4.00 -22.37 1.99
CA GLN A 241 4.31 -21.39 0.95
C GLN A 241 3.58 -20.05 1.18
N ILE A 242 2.32 -20.09 1.64
CA ILE A 242 1.55 -18.87 1.93
C ILE A 242 2.15 -18.15 3.13
N LEU A 243 2.45 -18.87 4.23
CA LEU A 243 3.04 -18.26 5.41
C LEU A 243 4.43 -17.69 5.16
N VAL A 244 5.28 -18.43 4.43
CA VAL A 244 6.65 -17.97 4.12
C VAL A 244 6.64 -16.76 3.21
N ALA A 245 5.78 -16.75 2.17
CA ALA A 245 5.62 -15.57 1.33
C ALA A 245 5.10 -14.38 2.13
N SER A 246 4.16 -14.59 3.04
CA SER A 246 3.61 -13.53 3.92
C SER A 246 4.67 -13.01 4.89
N ALA A 247 5.47 -13.89 5.51
CA ALA A 247 6.54 -13.51 6.42
C ALA A 247 7.66 -12.72 5.70
N ALA A 248 8.01 -13.12 4.49
CA ALA A 248 8.98 -12.37 3.70
C ALA A 248 8.46 -10.98 3.32
N MET A 249 7.17 -10.88 2.97
CA MET A 249 6.57 -9.57 2.69
C MET A 249 6.41 -8.71 3.95
N PHE A 250 6.18 -9.30 5.12
CA PHE A 250 6.30 -8.60 6.40
C PHE A 250 7.68 -7.94 6.53
N CYS A 251 8.74 -8.69 6.24
CA CYS A 251 10.12 -8.16 6.28
C CYS A 251 10.32 -6.99 5.31
N GLY A 252 9.81 -7.10 4.08
CA GLY A 252 9.86 -5.99 3.11
C GLY A 252 9.01 -4.78 3.54
N ASN A 253 7.83 -5.03 4.08
CA ASN A 253 6.93 -3.96 4.51
C ASN A 253 7.50 -3.09 5.65
N THR A 254 8.48 -3.61 6.40
CA THR A 254 9.26 -2.85 7.39
C THR A 254 9.90 -1.61 6.75
N VAL A 255 10.45 -1.74 5.54
CA VAL A 255 11.03 -0.61 4.79
C VAL A 255 9.96 0.41 4.42
N LEU A 256 8.81 -0.04 3.90
CA LEU A 256 7.70 0.87 3.57
C LEU A 256 7.23 1.66 4.80
N VAL A 257 7.08 0.99 5.94
CA VAL A 257 6.63 1.62 7.19
C VAL A 257 7.63 2.68 7.66
N PHE A 258 8.94 2.40 7.58
CA PHE A 258 9.98 3.40 7.86
C PHE A 258 9.82 4.63 6.96
N PHE A 259 9.64 4.45 5.65
CA PHE A 259 9.46 5.57 4.73
C PHE A 259 8.20 6.40 5.03
N LEU A 260 7.10 5.77 5.47
CA LEU A 260 5.85 6.47 5.77
C LEU A 260 5.88 7.26 7.09
N ILE A 261 6.62 6.79 8.10
CA ILE A 261 6.51 7.31 9.47
C ILE A 261 7.78 8.05 9.90
N ASP A 262 8.96 7.49 9.59
CA ASP A 262 10.22 7.94 10.18
C ASP A 262 11.17 8.64 9.20
N PHE A 263 11.00 8.44 7.89
CA PHE A 263 11.98 8.88 6.89
C PHE A 263 12.21 10.40 6.88
N ILE A 264 11.14 11.21 6.89
CA ILE A 264 11.29 12.67 6.91
C ILE A 264 11.95 13.12 8.23
N ASN A 265 11.60 12.47 9.36
CA ASN A 265 12.24 12.75 10.63
C ASN A 265 13.73 12.35 10.63
N TYR A 266 14.09 11.23 10.01
CA TYR A 266 15.49 10.84 9.80
C TYR A 266 16.27 11.90 9.03
N LEU A 267 15.71 12.43 7.93
CA LEU A 267 16.37 13.48 7.15
C LEU A 267 16.54 14.78 7.96
N GLY A 268 15.55 15.15 8.77
CA GLY A 268 15.61 16.36 9.61
C GLY A 268 16.54 16.18 10.81
N SER A 269 16.29 15.19 11.66
CA SER A 269 16.97 15.06 12.96
C SER A 269 18.37 14.43 12.88
N GLU A 270 18.57 13.43 11.99
CA GLU A 270 19.86 12.75 11.90
C GLU A 270 20.77 13.36 10.83
N ARG A 271 20.18 13.90 9.74
CA ARG A 271 20.93 14.44 8.59
C ARG A 271 20.99 15.97 8.56
N ASP A 272 20.39 16.63 9.56
CA ASP A 272 20.37 18.09 9.70
C ASP A 272 19.80 18.83 8.47
N MET A 273 18.90 18.17 7.70
CA MET A 273 18.25 18.78 6.55
C MET A 273 17.10 19.68 6.99
N GLN A 274 17.01 20.86 6.37
CA GLN A 274 15.86 21.75 6.58
C GLN A 274 14.57 21.04 6.14
N PHE A 275 13.45 21.31 6.85
CA PHE A 275 12.19 20.60 6.66
C PHE A 275 11.70 20.61 5.19
N LEU A 276 11.71 21.78 4.53
CA LEU A 276 11.32 21.88 3.12
C LEU A 276 12.27 21.10 2.20
N GLN A 277 13.58 21.17 2.49
CA GLN A 277 14.59 20.42 1.74
C GLN A 277 14.39 18.91 1.90
N ALA A 278 14.11 18.43 3.11
CA ALA A 278 13.79 17.03 3.40
C ALA A 278 12.54 16.57 2.62
N GLY A 279 11.53 17.43 2.50
CA GLY A 279 10.33 17.14 1.70
C GLY A 279 10.62 17.00 0.21
N ILE A 280 11.41 17.91 -0.38
CA ILE A 280 11.76 17.88 -1.81
C ILE A 280 12.61 16.64 -2.14
N TRP A 281 13.72 16.44 -1.41
CA TRP A 281 14.59 15.28 -1.64
C TRP A 281 13.93 13.98 -1.23
N GLY A 282 13.06 14.02 -0.21
CA GLY A 282 12.28 12.89 0.26
C GLY A 282 11.26 12.35 -0.77
N ALA A 283 10.90 13.14 -1.78
CA ALA A 283 10.03 12.68 -2.86
C ALA A 283 10.71 11.66 -3.79
N LEU A 284 12.04 11.73 -3.97
CA LEU A 284 12.76 10.91 -4.92
C LEU A 284 12.66 9.40 -4.65
N PRO A 285 12.81 8.88 -3.42
CA PRO A 285 12.62 7.47 -3.14
C PRO A 285 11.23 6.96 -3.53
N TYR A 286 10.17 7.74 -3.36
CA TYR A 286 8.82 7.34 -3.76
C TYR A 286 8.68 7.21 -5.28
N ILE A 287 9.33 8.10 -6.06
CA ILE A 287 9.43 7.95 -7.52
C ILE A 287 10.18 6.67 -7.86
N ALA A 288 11.30 6.42 -7.20
CA ALA A 288 12.08 5.20 -7.39
C ALA A 288 11.25 3.94 -7.09
N ALA A 289 10.43 3.93 -6.02
CA ALA A 289 9.56 2.81 -5.70
C ALA A 289 8.48 2.58 -6.79
N ALA A 290 7.87 3.64 -7.32
CA ALA A 290 6.92 3.53 -8.42
C ALA A 290 7.56 2.90 -9.67
N LEU A 291 8.78 3.32 -10.01
CA LEU A 291 9.57 2.71 -11.08
C LEU A 291 9.91 1.24 -10.77
N GLY A 292 10.23 0.94 -9.51
CA GLY A 292 10.49 -0.42 -9.04
C GLY A 292 9.31 -1.38 -9.25
N VAL A 293 8.09 -0.93 -8.98
CA VAL A 293 6.86 -1.71 -9.26
C VAL A 293 6.75 -2.05 -10.75
N LEU A 294 6.97 -1.07 -11.62
CA LEU A 294 6.86 -1.25 -13.07
C LEU A 294 7.98 -2.16 -13.61
N CYS A 295 9.22 -1.87 -13.23
CA CYS A 295 10.39 -2.66 -13.66
C CYS A 295 10.32 -4.10 -13.14
N GLY A 296 9.88 -4.28 -11.89
CA GLY A 296 9.70 -5.60 -11.28
C GLY A 296 8.71 -6.46 -12.06
N GLY A 297 7.54 -5.90 -12.42
CA GLY A 297 6.55 -6.59 -13.24
C GLY A 297 7.10 -6.99 -14.60
N GLN A 298 7.75 -6.07 -15.31
CA GLN A 298 8.34 -6.33 -16.64
C GLN A 298 9.45 -7.39 -16.57
N LEU A 299 10.35 -7.30 -15.59
CA LEU A 299 11.42 -8.27 -15.37
C LEU A 299 10.86 -9.67 -15.07
N SER A 300 9.84 -9.74 -14.21
CA SER A 300 9.16 -10.99 -13.88
C SER A 300 8.53 -11.66 -15.12
N ASP A 301 7.82 -10.90 -15.94
CA ASP A 301 7.18 -11.40 -17.14
C ASP A 301 8.20 -11.78 -18.23
N TYR A 302 9.28 -11.03 -18.36
CA TYR A 302 10.38 -11.35 -19.27
C TYR A 302 11.04 -12.67 -18.90
N LEU A 303 11.40 -12.86 -17.63
CA LEU A 303 12.02 -14.09 -17.15
C LEU A 303 11.08 -15.29 -17.27
N LEU A 304 9.78 -15.11 -16.95
CA LEU A 304 8.78 -16.15 -17.08
C LEU A 304 8.64 -16.62 -18.56
N ARG A 305 8.56 -15.66 -19.48
CA ARG A 305 8.48 -15.98 -20.93
C ARG A 305 9.74 -16.67 -21.45
N ARG A 306 10.91 -16.24 -20.99
CA ARG A 306 12.19 -16.78 -21.46
C ARG A 306 12.51 -18.17 -20.90
N THR A 307 12.13 -18.45 -19.66
CA THR A 307 12.51 -19.68 -18.95
C THR A 307 11.37 -20.69 -18.81
N GLY A 308 10.12 -20.28 -19.01
CA GLY A 308 8.92 -21.11 -18.74
C GLY A 308 8.74 -21.46 -17.26
N SER A 309 9.57 -20.91 -16.34
CA SER A 309 9.59 -21.28 -14.94
C SER A 309 9.04 -20.17 -14.05
N ALA A 310 7.92 -20.43 -13.36
CA ALA A 310 7.37 -19.54 -12.35
C ALA A 310 8.37 -19.29 -11.19
N ASN A 311 9.18 -20.26 -10.84
CA ASN A 311 10.22 -20.10 -9.83
C ASN A 311 11.22 -19.00 -10.21
N ILE A 312 11.76 -19.06 -11.43
CA ILE A 312 12.73 -18.05 -11.89
C ILE A 312 12.02 -16.71 -12.09
N GLY A 313 10.87 -16.71 -12.78
CA GLY A 313 10.12 -15.51 -13.09
C GLY A 313 9.64 -14.73 -11.86
N ARG A 314 9.39 -15.38 -10.74
CA ARG A 314 8.88 -14.71 -9.53
C ARG A 314 9.96 -14.54 -8.45
N LYS A 315 10.73 -15.59 -8.14
CA LYS A 315 11.72 -15.54 -7.06
C LYS A 315 12.88 -14.60 -7.36
N VAL A 316 13.43 -14.64 -8.58
CA VAL A 316 14.61 -13.84 -8.92
C VAL A 316 14.35 -12.33 -8.76
N PRO A 317 13.28 -11.75 -9.36
CA PRO A 317 13.02 -10.32 -9.17
C PRO A 317 12.73 -9.96 -7.72
N ILE A 318 11.94 -10.76 -6.99
CA ILE A 318 11.59 -10.48 -5.60
C ILE A 318 12.83 -10.53 -4.70
N THR A 319 13.68 -11.54 -4.87
CA THR A 319 14.93 -11.66 -4.12
C THR A 319 15.86 -10.48 -4.41
N LEU A 320 16.00 -10.11 -5.69
CA LEU A 320 16.75 -8.90 -6.08
C LEU A 320 16.18 -7.65 -5.41
N GLY A 321 14.86 -7.51 -5.41
CA GLY A 321 14.16 -6.40 -4.74
C GLY A 321 14.48 -6.35 -3.23
N PHE A 322 14.46 -7.48 -2.54
CA PHE A 322 14.81 -7.55 -1.12
C PHE A 322 16.29 -7.20 -0.87
N VAL A 323 17.21 -7.71 -1.69
CA VAL A 323 18.63 -7.36 -1.59
C VAL A 323 18.85 -5.86 -1.82
N MET A 324 18.21 -5.27 -2.83
CA MET A 324 18.25 -3.83 -3.05
C MET A 324 17.63 -3.05 -1.89
N ALA A 325 16.53 -3.51 -1.33
CA ALA A 325 15.89 -2.85 -0.18
C ALA A 325 16.80 -2.87 1.07
N SER A 326 17.63 -3.89 1.22
CA SER A 326 18.55 -3.99 2.36
C SER A 326 19.71 -3.00 2.33
N VAL A 327 20.02 -2.40 1.18
CA VAL A 327 21.13 -1.41 1.09
C VAL A 327 20.88 -0.17 1.95
N ILE A 328 19.65 0.03 2.45
CA ILE A 328 19.33 1.10 3.40
C ILE A 328 20.25 1.10 4.63
N VAL A 329 20.77 -0.04 5.03
CA VAL A 329 21.73 -0.18 6.14
C VAL A 329 22.98 0.67 5.96
N PHE A 330 23.43 0.84 4.71
CA PHE A 330 24.64 1.61 4.42
C PHE A 330 24.45 3.12 4.63
N ALA A 331 23.21 3.62 4.69
CA ALA A 331 22.95 5.00 5.05
C ALA A 331 23.41 5.35 6.47
N ALA A 332 23.49 4.37 7.37
CA ALA A 332 24.05 4.55 8.71
C ALA A 332 25.56 4.83 8.73
N LEU A 333 26.29 4.47 7.68
CA LEU A 333 27.75 4.61 7.58
C LEU A 333 28.17 5.90 6.86
N VAL A 334 27.24 6.63 6.26
CA VAL A 334 27.53 7.83 5.47
C VAL A 334 27.75 9.02 6.39
N PRO A 335 28.88 9.75 6.28
CA PRO A 335 29.15 10.96 7.05
C PRO A 335 28.06 12.04 6.86
N LYS A 336 27.84 12.87 7.87
CA LYS A 336 26.94 14.03 7.77
C LYS A 336 27.54 15.11 6.84
N GLY A 337 26.69 15.92 6.25
CA GLY A 337 27.04 17.01 5.36
C GLY A 337 26.35 16.90 4.00
N THR A 338 26.47 17.93 3.18
CA THR A 338 25.73 18.06 1.92
C THR A 338 25.99 16.89 0.96
N GLU A 339 27.26 16.51 0.76
CA GLU A 339 27.63 15.38 -0.11
C GLU A 339 27.11 14.07 0.48
N GLY A 340 27.26 13.85 1.79
CA GLY A 340 26.74 12.68 2.48
C GLY A 340 25.22 12.59 2.36
N ASN A 341 24.50 13.69 2.44
CA ASN A 341 23.06 13.71 2.28
C ASN A 341 22.62 13.26 0.87
N MET A 342 23.35 13.66 -0.19
CA MET A 342 23.08 13.20 -1.55
C MET A 342 23.30 11.68 -1.69
N ILE A 343 24.36 11.14 -1.08
CA ILE A 343 24.64 9.70 -1.06
C ILE A 343 23.53 8.97 -0.32
N VAL A 344 23.08 9.48 0.82
CA VAL A 344 21.96 8.89 1.57
C VAL A 344 20.69 8.86 0.72
N ILE A 345 20.31 9.95 0.06
CA ILE A 345 19.15 9.98 -0.82
C ILE A 345 19.28 8.95 -1.95
N ALA A 346 20.46 8.80 -2.56
CA ALA A 346 20.70 7.79 -3.57
C ALA A 346 20.51 6.35 -3.01
N ILE A 347 21.05 6.07 -1.82
CA ILE A 347 20.84 4.78 -1.12
C ILE A 347 19.35 4.56 -0.87
N MET A 348 18.63 5.57 -0.38
CA MET A 348 17.19 5.48 -0.13
C MET A 348 16.38 5.23 -1.42
N CYS A 349 16.78 5.84 -2.54
CA CYS A 349 16.18 5.58 -3.84
C CYS A 349 16.40 4.12 -4.29
N VAL A 350 17.61 3.58 -4.15
CA VAL A 350 17.89 2.17 -4.48
C VAL A 350 17.11 1.23 -3.57
N ALA A 351 17.08 1.51 -2.28
CA ALA A 351 16.35 0.69 -1.31
C ALA A 351 14.85 0.67 -1.61
N PHE A 352 14.27 1.83 -1.90
CA PHE A 352 12.84 1.90 -2.11
C PHE A 352 12.43 1.46 -3.52
N PHE A 353 13.30 1.57 -4.52
CA PHE A 353 13.14 0.91 -5.81
C PHE A 353 13.07 -0.61 -5.64
N GLY A 354 13.97 -1.20 -4.84
CA GLY A 354 13.94 -2.62 -4.48
C GLY A 354 12.63 -3.00 -3.79
N GLN A 355 12.15 -2.18 -2.85
CA GLN A 355 10.86 -2.38 -2.19
C GLN A 355 9.70 -2.39 -3.19
N GLY A 356 9.73 -1.51 -4.21
CA GLY A 356 8.75 -1.52 -5.30
C GLY A 356 8.70 -2.86 -6.05
N ILE A 357 9.87 -3.46 -6.34
CA ILE A 357 9.95 -4.77 -7.00
C ILE A 357 9.28 -5.86 -6.14
N THR A 358 9.43 -5.81 -4.82
CA THR A 358 8.85 -6.83 -3.92
C THR A 358 7.32 -6.87 -3.94
N TYR A 359 6.65 -5.85 -4.49
CA TYR A 359 5.19 -5.84 -4.70
C TYR A 359 4.68 -7.06 -5.50
N LEU A 360 5.55 -7.68 -6.29
CA LEU A 360 5.30 -8.97 -6.95
C LEU A 360 4.91 -10.10 -5.98
N GLY A 361 5.12 -9.96 -4.69
CA GLY A 361 4.65 -10.91 -3.67
C GLY A 361 3.15 -11.19 -3.75
N TRP A 362 2.34 -10.22 -4.15
CA TRP A 362 0.91 -10.42 -4.41
C TRP A 362 0.64 -11.38 -5.57
N THR A 363 1.47 -11.33 -6.60
CA THR A 363 1.38 -12.26 -7.73
C THR A 363 1.74 -13.68 -7.29
N VAL A 364 2.77 -13.83 -6.44
CA VAL A 364 3.15 -15.15 -5.89
C VAL A 364 2.00 -15.78 -5.11
N ILE A 365 1.29 -15.02 -4.28
CA ILE A 365 0.12 -15.53 -3.57
C ILE A 365 -0.97 -15.99 -4.54
N SER A 366 -1.22 -15.23 -5.61
CA SER A 366 -2.19 -15.61 -6.64
C SER A 366 -1.78 -16.88 -7.41
N ASP A 367 -0.47 -17.10 -7.59
CA ASP A 367 0.07 -18.26 -8.29
C ASP A 367 0.04 -19.52 -7.40
N VAL A 368 0.25 -19.39 -6.07
CA VAL A 368 0.38 -20.49 -5.10
C VAL A 368 -0.97 -20.88 -4.49
N ALA A 369 -1.87 -19.93 -4.24
CA ALA A 369 -3.13 -20.18 -3.54
C ALA A 369 -4.04 -21.17 -4.32
N PRO A 370 -4.75 -22.07 -3.61
CA PRO A 370 -5.82 -22.86 -4.23
C PRO A 370 -6.87 -21.94 -4.85
N LYS A 371 -7.42 -22.30 -6.01
CA LYS A 371 -8.38 -21.46 -6.76
C LYS A 371 -9.58 -21.04 -5.91
N GLU A 372 -10.07 -21.96 -5.08
CA GLU A 372 -11.23 -21.77 -4.20
C GLU A 372 -10.92 -20.87 -3.00
N LEU A 373 -9.64 -20.72 -2.63
CA LEU A 373 -9.19 -20.01 -1.42
C LEU A 373 -8.31 -18.79 -1.72
N ILE A 374 -8.25 -18.30 -2.97
CA ILE A 374 -7.40 -17.17 -3.36
C ILE A 374 -7.69 -15.93 -2.52
N GLY A 375 -8.97 -15.58 -2.32
CA GLY A 375 -9.34 -14.42 -1.52
C GLY A 375 -8.92 -14.55 -0.05
N MET A 376 -9.12 -15.74 0.54
CA MET A 376 -8.72 -16.01 1.91
C MET A 376 -7.20 -16.01 2.08
N SER A 377 -6.47 -16.58 1.11
CA SER A 377 -5.00 -16.57 1.08
C SER A 377 -4.44 -15.16 0.96
N GLY A 378 -5.04 -14.32 0.12
CA GLY A 378 -4.72 -12.89 0.01
C GLY A 378 -5.02 -12.13 1.32
N GLY A 379 -6.11 -12.47 2.02
CA GLY A 379 -6.44 -11.90 3.32
C GLY A 379 -5.39 -12.25 4.39
N VAL A 380 -4.97 -13.51 4.48
CA VAL A 380 -3.92 -13.97 5.40
C VAL A 380 -2.58 -13.29 5.06
N PHE A 381 -2.23 -13.24 3.78
CA PHE A 381 -1.04 -12.55 3.30
C PHE A 381 -1.03 -11.07 3.71
N ASN A 382 -2.13 -10.36 3.45
CA ASN A 382 -2.27 -8.95 3.80
C ASN A 382 -2.21 -8.73 5.31
N PHE A 383 -2.90 -9.57 6.09
CA PHE A 383 -2.86 -9.52 7.55
C PHE A 383 -1.43 -9.64 8.08
N VAL A 384 -0.71 -10.71 7.71
CA VAL A 384 0.66 -10.95 8.17
C VAL A 384 1.60 -9.84 7.72
N THR A 385 1.50 -9.38 6.47
CA THR A 385 2.30 -8.28 5.94
C THR A 385 2.10 -6.98 6.73
N ASN A 386 0.86 -6.68 7.11
CA ASN A 386 0.54 -5.45 7.87
C ASN A 386 0.94 -5.52 9.35
N LEU A 387 1.30 -6.68 9.91
CA LEU A 387 1.92 -6.75 11.24
C LEU A 387 3.22 -5.94 11.32
N ALA A 388 3.93 -5.74 10.20
CA ALA A 388 5.08 -4.84 10.14
C ALA A 388 4.71 -3.40 10.52
N GLY A 389 3.50 -2.94 10.13
CA GLY A 389 2.98 -1.64 10.52
C GLY A 389 2.71 -1.49 12.02
N ILE A 390 2.62 -2.59 12.76
CA ILE A 390 2.51 -2.58 14.22
C ILE A 390 3.90 -2.63 14.85
N LEU A 391 4.71 -3.60 14.45
CA LEU A 391 5.99 -3.89 15.13
C LEU A 391 7.08 -2.87 14.79
N THR A 392 7.17 -2.44 13.52
CA THR A 392 8.25 -1.56 13.07
C THR A 392 8.27 -0.22 13.79
N PRO A 393 7.17 0.57 13.87
CA PRO A 393 7.21 1.87 14.54
C PRO A 393 7.44 1.74 16.05
N ILE A 394 6.95 0.69 16.69
CA ILE A 394 7.22 0.41 18.10
C ILE A 394 8.71 0.15 18.32
N LEU A 395 9.30 -0.74 17.52
CA LEU A 395 10.74 -1.07 17.64
C LEU A 395 11.63 0.14 17.35
N ILE A 396 11.32 0.91 16.30
CA ILE A 396 12.06 2.15 16.01
C ILE A 396 11.91 3.14 17.17
N GLY A 397 10.70 3.28 17.73
CA GLY A 397 10.45 4.14 18.88
C GLY A 397 11.34 3.79 20.09
N TYR A 398 11.42 2.51 20.45
CA TYR A 398 12.29 2.04 21.51
C TYR A 398 13.78 2.22 21.18
N ILE A 399 14.20 1.89 19.95
CA ILE A 399 15.59 2.10 19.51
C ILE A 399 15.96 3.59 19.68
N LEU A 400 15.15 4.51 19.20
CA LEU A 400 15.41 5.94 19.30
C LEU A 400 15.38 6.43 20.75
N PHE A 401 14.51 5.88 21.59
CA PHE A 401 14.44 6.24 23.01
C PHE A 401 15.74 5.90 23.75
N TYR A 402 16.32 4.71 23.49
CA TYR A 402 17.53 4.26 24.18
C TYR A 402 18.82 4.72 23.52
N THR A 403 18.87 4.90 22.20
CA THR A 403 20.10 5.18 21.46
C THR A 403 20.22 6.62 20.96
N THR A 404 19.10 7.35 20.90
CA THR A 404 19.00 8.71 20.34
C THR A 404 19.54 8.84 18.90
N SER A 405 19.74 7.72 18.20
CA SER A 405 20.30 7.68 16.83
C SER A 405 19.52 6.73 15.92
N TYR A 406 19.37 7.13 14.67
CA TYR A 406 18.77 6.29 13.63
C TYR A 406 19.69 5.16 13.13
N ALA A 407 20.98 5.13 13.47
CA ALA A 407 21.89 4.11 12.96
C ALA A 407 21.39 2.69 13.24
N ALA A 408 21.03 2.40 14.51
CA ALA A 408 20.47 1.10 14.89
C ALA A 408 19.11 0.82 14.24
N ALA A 409 18.27 1.84 14.07
CA ALA A 409 16.99 1.71 13.38
C ALA A 409 17.19 1.35 11.89
N LEU A 410 18.16 1.97 11.20
CA LEU A 410 18.49 1.64 9.81
C LEU A 410 19.07 0.22 9.68
N VAL A 411 19.87 -0.24 10.65
CA VAL A 411 20.34 -1.64 10.70
C VAL A 411 19.16 -2.60 10.85
N TYR A 412 18.22 -2.33 11.75
CA TYR A 412 16.99 -3.12 11.89
C TYR A 412 16.20 -3.14 10.57
N VAL A 413 15.87 -1.96 10.02
CA VAL A 413 15.07 -1.83 8.79
C VAL A 413 15.74 -2.50 7.59
N GLY A 414 17.08 -2.42 7.48
CA GLY A 414 17.83 -3.03 6.37
C GLY A 414 18.09 -4.52 6.52
N SER A 415 18.15 -5.05 7.76
CA SER A 415 18.30 -6.49 8.00
C SER A 415 17.03 -7.28 7.68
N MET A 416 15.86 -6.70 7.85
CA MET A 416 14.59 -7.39 7.61
C MET A 416 14.42 -7.83 6.15
N PRO A 417 14.67 -7.01 5.11
CA PRO A 417 14.61 -7.48 3.72
C PRO A 417 15.59 -8.60 3.42
N LEU A 418 16.77 -8.63 4.04
CA LEU A 418 17.70 -9.78 3.90
C LEU A 418 17.07 -11.08 4.40
N ILE A 419 16.39 -11.03 5.54
CA ILE A 419 15.63 -12.19 6.05
C ILE A 419 14.53 -12.56 5.03
N GLY A 420 13.83 -11.59 4.45
CA GLY A 420 12.86 -11.82 3.39
C GLY A 420 13.46 -12.52 2.17
N ALA A 421 14.65 -12.09 1.72
CA ALA A 421 15.38 -12.73 0.63
C ALA A 421 15.74 -14.19 0.95
N LEU A 422 16.27 -14.45 2.15
CA LEU A 422 16.60 -15.79 2.61
C LEU A 422 15.37 -16.71 2.68
N LEU A 423 14.23 -16.18 3.13
CA LEU A 423 12.96 -16.91 3.13
C LEU A 423 12.52 -17.31 1.71
N TYR A 424 12.66 -16.42 0.73
CA TYR A 424 12.34 -16.72 -0.67
C TYR A 424 13.29 -17.75 -1.30
N ILE A 425 14.58 -17.67 -1.00
CA ILE A 425 15.60 -18.56 -1.57
C ILE A 425 15.48 -19.96 -0.97
N PHE A 426 15.48 -20.07 0.37
CA PHE A 426 15.69 -21.36 1.06
C PHE A 426 14.41 -21.97 1.62
N VAL A 427 13.39 -21.16 1.96
CA VAL A 427 12.26 -21.64 2.76
C VAL A 427 10.96 -21.74 1.93
N LEU A 428 10.73 -20.87 0.96
CA LEU A 428 9.46 -20.82 0.21
C LEU A 428 9.16 -22.12 -0.56
N GLY A 429 10.18 -22.79 -1.08
CA GLY A 429 9.98 -23.95 -1.95
C GLY A 429 9.47 -23.53 -3.34
N ASP A 430 8.97 -24.50 -4.12
CA ASP A 430 8.50 -24.24 -5.48
C ASP A 430 7.21 -23.41 -5.53
N ILE A 431 7.16 -22.47 -6.47
CA ILE A 431 5.95 -21.70 -6.77
C ILE A 431 5.08 -22.58 -7.68
N LYS A 432 4.18 -23.33 -7.05
CA LYS A 432 3.18 -24.18 -7.70
C LYS A 432 1.86 -24.00 -6.99
N ARG A 433 0.77 -24.07 -7.76
CA ARG A 433 -0.56 -23.99 -7.20
C ARG A 433 -0.81 -25.15 -6.25
N LEU A 434 -1.24 -24.82 -5.03
CA LEU A 434 -1.56 -25.82 -4.03
C LEU A 434 -2.93 -26.43 -4.33
N ALA A 435 -3.05 -27.75 -4.13
CA ALA A 435 -4.34 -28.41 -4.09
C ALA A 435 -5.09 -28.06 -2.80
N VAL A 436 -6.43 -28.14 -2.81
CA VAL A 436 -7.29 -27.90 -1.64
C VAL A 436 -7.03 -28.94 -0.55
#